data_a9dd4b7c96434bbc1651d4169897ac9e
#
_entry.id   a9dd4b7c96434bbc1651d4169897ac9e
#
_cell.length_a   1.000
_cell.length_b   1.000
_cell.length_c   1.000
_cell.angle_alpha   90.00
_cell.angle_beta   90.00
_cell.angle_gamma   90.00
#
_symmetry.space_group_name_H-M   'P 1'
#
loop_
_entity.id
_entity.type
_entity.pdbx_description
1 polymer ?
#
loop_
_entity_poly.entity_id
_entity_poly.type
_entity_poly.pdbx_seq_one_letter_code
_entity_poly.pdbx_strand_id
1 'polypeptide(L)'
;MALSKDSAKLEIAKDYYRQIYQKDISAIDGVNRNPEWARTLLWSYARNMATTAKRKNIFSDVKATQNVTDVTLSSYIDALELLYVVKDIDAWTPHLRSKTAIRAAKKHIFVDPSIGLAALGVNPDYFINDLDLFGHVFENMVLRDLLVFAEKHNARVMHYTDDMGVEADAVYQWRTAVMRLLK
;
A
#
# COMPACT_ATOMS: atom_id res chain seq x y z
N MET A 1 -7.11 25.31 -23.89
CA MET A 1 -7.34 25.66 -22.49
C MET A 1 -6.18 25.08 -21.68
N ALA A 2 -5.30 25.90 -21.10
CA ALA A 2 -4.18 25.39 -20.31
C ALA A 2 -4.72 24.81 -18.98
N LEU A 3 -4.34 23.57 -18.69
CA LEU A 3 -4.65 22.95 -17.40
C LEU A 3 -4.01 23.77 -16.27
N SER A 4 -4.68 23.90 -15.12
CA SER A 4 -4.03 24.44 -13.93
C SER A 4 -2.84 23.55 -13.54
N LYS A 5 -1.84 24.11 -12.87
CA LYS A 5 -0.63 23.37 -12.47
C LYS A 5 -0.97 22.09 -11.66
N ASP A 6 -2.03 22.14 -10.88
CA ASP A 6 -2.46 21.02 -10.03
C ASP A 6 -3.26 19.96 -10.81
N SER A 7 -4.09 20.38 -11.79
CA SER A 7 -4.75 19.43 -12.68
C SER A 7 -3.75 18.67 -13.56
N ALA A 8 -2.65 19.32 -13.97
CA ALA A 8 -1.59 18.63 -14.72
C ALA A 8 -0.87 17.55 -13.89
N LYS A 9 -0.62 17.79 -12.60
CA LYS A 9 -0.03 16.79 -11.70
C LYS A 9 -0.94 15.58 -11.51
N LEU A 10 -2.25 15.82 -11.38
CA LEU A 10 -3.23 14.76 -11.23
C LEU A 10 -3.30 13.88 -12.48
N GLU A 11 -3.24 14.47 -13.66
CA GLU A 11 -3.22 13.71 -14.92
C GLU A 11 -1.94 12.86 -15.05
N ILE A 12 -0.78 13.36 -14.62
CA ILE A 12 0.46 12.57 -14.58
C ILE A 12 0.30 11.33 -13.70
N ALA A 13 -0.29 11.46 -12.50
CA ALA A 13 -0.54 10.33 -11.61
C ALA A 13 -1.51 9.31 -12.24
N LYS A 14 -2.56 9.76 -12.92
CA LYS A 14 -3.51 8.89 -13.62
C LYS A 14 -2.87 8.18 -14.81
N ASP A 15 -2.02 8.86 -15.56
CA ASP A 15 -1.32 8.26 -16.70
C ASP A 15 -0.31 7.21 -16.23
N TYR A 16 0.42 7.49 -15.15
CA TYR A 16 1.32 6.52 -14.54
C TYR A 16 0.55 5.31 -13.98
N TYR A 17 -0.54 5.53 -13.24
CA TYR A 17 -1.43 4.45 -12.80
C TYR A 17 -1.90 3.58 -13.96
N ARG A 18 -2.33 4.18 -15.09
CA ARG A 18 -2.75 3.47 -16.30
C ARG A 18 -1.62 2.63 -16.87
N GLN A 19 -0.41 3.18 -16.95
CA GLN A 19 0.76 2.47 -17.46
C GLN A 19 1.10 1.24 -16.63
N ILE A 20 1.04 1.36 -15.29
CA ILE A 20 1.29 0.23 -14.37
C ILE A 20 0.44 -0.97 -14.72
N TYR A 21 -0.88 -0.83 -14.76
CA TYR A 21 -1.76 -1.98 -14.96
C TYR A 21 -1.86 -2.44 -16.41
N GLN A 22 -1.59 -1.57 -17.39
CA GLN A 22 -1.66 -1.93 -18.80
C GLN A 22 -0.38 -2.55 -19.36
N LYS A 23 0.78 -2.15 -18.84
CA LYS A 23 2.07 -2.51 -19.43
C LYS A 23 3.08 -3.03 -18.41
N ASP A 24 3.39 -2.23 -17.39
CA ASP A 24 4.57 -2.46 -16.56
C ASP A 24 4.44 -3.74 -15.74
N ILE A 25 3.24 -4.06 -15.25
CA ILE A 25 2.98 -5.26 -14.46
C ILE A 25 3.26 -6.57 -15.20
N SER A 26 3.21 -6.56 -16.52
CA SER A 26 3.58 -7.70 -17.36
C SER A 26 5.03 -7.62 -17.83
N ALA A 27 5.56 -6.42 -18.00
CA ALA A 27 6.92 -6.21 -18.48
C ALA A 27 7.99 -6.55 -17.43
N ILE A 28 7.68 -6.39 -16.14
CA ILE A 28 8.64 -6.54 -15.04
C ILE A 28 9.31 -7.92 -14.98
N ASP A 29 8.57 -8.97 -15.31
CA ASP A 29 9.03 -10.36 -15.26
C ASP A 29 8.67 -11.17 -16.52
N GLY A 30 8.06 -10.53 -17.51
CA GLY A 30 7.65 -11.14 -18.78
C GLY A 30 6.39 -12.02 -18.68
N VAL A 31 5.71 -12.06 -17.53
CA VAL A 31 4.46 -12.81 -17.35
C VAL A 31 3.29 -11.99 -17.86
N ASN A 32 2.54 -12.53 -18.83
CA ASN A 32 1.36 -11.85 -19.34
C ASN A 32 0.25 -11.80 -18.29
N ARG A 33 -0.12 -10.59 -17.85
CA ARG A 33 -1.17 -10.34 -16.84
C ARG A 33 -2.35 -9.61 -17.43
N ASN A 34 -3.55 -9.97 -17.02
CA ASN A 34 -4.78 -9.30 -17.44
C ASN A 34 -4.85 -7.88 -16.81
N PRO A 35 -4.90 -6.81 -17.62
CA PRO A 35 -4.94 -5.43 -17.13
C PRO A 35 -6.15 -5.13 -16.23
N GLU A 36 -7.32 -5.72 -16.52
CA GLU A 36 -8.53 -5.49 -15.71
C GLU A 36 -8.42 -6.10 -14.32
N TRP A 37 -7.74 -7.25 -14.19
CA TRP A 37 -7.47 -7.85 -12.88
C TRP A 37 -6.48 -6.99 -12.09
N ALA A 38 -5.44 -6.50 -12.76
CA ALA A 38 -4.47 -5.59 -12.14
C ALA A 38 -5.13 -4.28 -11.70
N ARG A 39 -5.99 -3.70 -12.54
CA ARG A 39 -6.73 -2.48 -12.23
C ARG A 39 -7.65 -2.66 -11.02
N THR A 40 -8.42 -3.75 -10.98
CA THR A 40 -9.32 -4.05 -9.86
C THR A 40 -8.54 -4.32 -8.57
N LEU A 41 -7.41 -5.03 -8.67
CA LEU A 41 -6.53 -5.29 -7.53
C LEU A 41 -5.94 -4.00 -6.96
N LEU A 42 -5.44 -3.10 -7.80
CA LEU A 42 -4.93 -1.79 -7.40
C LEU A 42 -6.02 -0.93 -6.74
N TRP A 43 -7.24 -0.98 -7.26
CA TRP A 43 -8.37 -0.29 -6.66
C TRP A 43 -8.71 -0.84 -5.27
N SER A 44 -8.73 -2.17 -5.09
CA SER A 44 -8.93 -2.80 -3.79
C SER A 44 -7.80 -2.49 -2.81
N TYR A 45 -6.55 -2.47 -3.28
CA TYR A 45 -5.39 -2.01 -2.48
C TYR A 45 -5.55 -0.57 -2.03
N ALA A 46 -6.01 0.32 -2.92
CA ALA A 46 -6.19 1.73 -2.62
C ALA A 46 -7.30 1.97 -1.58
N ARG A 47 -8.39 1.20 -1.62
CA ARG A 47 -9.44 1.21 -0.58
C ARG A 47 -8.94 0.78 0.79
N ASN A 48 -7.90 -0.04 0.83
CA ASN A 48 -7.30 -0.57 2.04
C ASN A 48 -5.93 0.06 2.33
N MET A 49 -5.64 1.23 1.76
CA MET A 49 -4.39 1.95 1.95
C MET A 49 -4.19 2.30 3.43
N ALA A 50 -2.98 2.09 3.94
CA ALA A 50 -2.59 2.28 5.34
C ALA A 50 -3.42 1.45 6.35
N THR A 51 -4.05 0.36 5.91
CA THR A 51 -4.78 -0.54 6.80
C THR A 51 -4.14 -1.91 6.91
N THR A 52 -4.55 -2.68 7.92
CA THR A 52 -4.15 -4.08 8.14
C THR A 52 -5.16 -5.07 7.55
N ALA A 53 -5.81 -4.71 6.45
CA ALA A 53 -6.74 -5.59 5.77
C ALA A 53 -6.08 -6.91 5.37
N LYS A 54 -6.76 -8.03 5.61
CA LYS A 54 -6.24 -9.33 5.20
C LYS A 54 -6.23 -9.44 3.67
N ARG A 55 -5.18 -10.00 3.09
CA ARG A 55 -5.10 -10.26 1.63
C ARG A 55 -6.35 -10.96 1.08
N LYS A 56 -6.98 -11.84 1.87
CA LYS A 56 -8.24 -12.49 1.51
C LYS A 56 -9.36 -11.47 1.20
N ASN A 57 -9.44 -10.37 1.94
CA ASN A 57 -10.46 -9.34 1.71
C ASN A 57 -10.17 -8.59 0.41
N ILE A 58 -8.90 -8.22 0.17
CA ILE A 58 -8.45 -7.60 -1.08
C ILE A 58 -8.75 -8.52 -2.28
N PHE A 59 -8.48 -9.82 -2.15
CA PHE A 59 -8.75 -10.78 -3.22
C PHE A 59 -10.25 -11.01 -3.44
N SER A 60 -11.08 -10.92 -2.40
CA SER A 60 -12.53 -11.06 -2.55
C SER A 60 -13.13 -9.97 -3.42
N ASP A 61 -12.61 -8.74 -3.36
CA ASP A 61 -13.05 -7.64 -4.22
C ASP A 61 -12.80 -7.97 -5.72
N VAL A 62 -11.64 -8.54 -6.03
CA VAL A 62 -11.31 -8.95 -7.40
C VAL A 62 -12.17 -10.12 -7.84
N LYS A 63 -12.31 -11.13 -6.98
CA LYS A 63 -13.10 -12.34 -7.26
C LYS A 63 -14.58 -12.09 -7.40
N ALA A 64 -15.10 -11.01 -6.83
CA ALA A 64 -16.52 -10.63 -6.99
C ALA A 64 -16.87 -10.36 -8.45
N THR A 65 -15.90 -9.95 -9.27
CA THR A 65 -16.12 -9.59 -10.67
C THR A 65 -15.31 -10.46 -11.65
N GLN A 66 -14.33 -11.21 -11.16
CA GLN A 66 -13.36 -11.94 -11.99
C GLN A 66 -13.17 -13.38 -11.50
N ASN A 67 -13.13 -14.32 -12.43
CA ASN A 67 -12.82 -15.72 -12.12
C ASN A 67 -11.30 -15.93 -12.06
N VAL A 68 -10.70 -15.67 -10.91
CA VAL A 68 -9.24 -15.72 -10.70
C VAL A 68 -8.90 -16.42 -9.39
N THR A 69 -7.76 -17.12 -9.36
CA THR A 69 -7.31 -17.85 -8.15
C THR A 69 -6.49 -16.94 -7.23
N ASP A 70 -6.41 -17.30 -5.93
CA ASP A 70 -5.54 -16.59 -4.96
C ASP A 70 -4.07 -16.67 -5.34
N VAL A 71 -3.62 -17.78 -5.93
CA VAL A 71 -2.23 -17.94 -6.42
C VAL A 71 -1.93 -16.94 -7.52
N THR A 72 -2.85 -16.79 -8.46
CA THR A 72 -2.70 -15.81 -9.54
C THR A 72 -2.66 -14.38 -8.98
N LEU A 73 -3.59 -14.01 -8.09
CA LEU A 73 -3.60 -12.68 -7.48
C LEU A 73 -2.35 -12.40 -6.65
N SER A 74 -1.79 -13.41 -5.97
CA SER A 74 -0.52 -13.27 -5.26
C SER A 74 0.60 -12.91 -6.23
N SER A 75 0.68 -13.52 -7.41
CA SER A 75 1.70 -13.18 -8.41
C SER A 75 1.56 -11.75 -8.96
N TYR A 76 0.35 -11.19 -8.95
CA TYR A 76 0.13 -9.78 -9.30
C TYR A 76 0.68 -8.85 -8.21
N ILE A 77 0.46 -9.19 -6.92
CA ILE A 77 1.02 -8.42 -5.81
C ILE A 77 2.54 -8.46 -5.86
N ASP A 78 3.14 -9.65 -6.07
CA ASP A 78 4.59 -9.80 -6.17
C ASP A 78 5.17 -8.91 -7.29
N ALA A 79 4.49 -8.84 -8.44
CA ALA A 79 4.89 -7.95 -9.53
C ALA A 79 4.75 -6.46 -9.16
N LEU A 80 3.68 -6.06 -8.45
CA LEU A 80 3.50 -4.69 -7.99
C LEU A 80 4.53 -4.29 -6.93
N GLU A 81 4.95 -5.23 -6.07
CA GLU A 81 6.05 -5.05 -5.11
C GLU A 81 7.41 -4.89 -5.83
N LEU A 82 7.67 -5.71 -6.88
CA LEU A 82 8.88 -5.57 -7.72
C LEU A 82 8.93 -4.23 -8.46
N LEU A 83 7.78 -3.71 -8.89
CA LEU A 83 7.66 -2.39 -9.52
C LEU A 83 7.76 -1.24 -8.51
N TYR A 84 7.87 -1.51 -7.21
CA TYR A 84 7.81 -0.49 -6.15
C TYR A 84 6.52 0.34 -6.19
N VAL A 85 5.40 -0.25 -6.61
CA VAL A 85 4.08 0.39 -6.60
C VAL A 85 3.42 0.25 -5.24
N VAL A 86 3.47 -0.95 -4.67
CA VAL A 86 2.93 -1.26 -3.34
C VAL A 86 4.01 -1.85 -2.44
N LYS A 87 3.81 -1.75 -1.15
CA LYS A 87 4.67 -2.38 -0.14
C LYS A 87 3.85 -2.78 1.07
N ASP A 88 4.16 -3.95 1.61
CA ASP A 88 3.57 -4.43 2.85
C ASP A 88 4.53 -4.15 4.03
N ILE A 89 4.01 -3.56 5.10
CA ILE A 89 4.73 -3.29 6.34
C ILE A 89 4.40 -4.39 7.35
N ASP A 90 5.43 -5.04 7.88
CA ASP A 90 5.28 -6.12 8.86
C ASP A 90 4.80 -5.58 10.22
N ALA A 91 4.06 -6.41 10.96
CA ALA A 91 3.72 -6.10 12.34
C ALA A 91 4.94 -6.30 13.26
N TRP A 92 5.13 -5.36 14.19
CA TRP A 92 6.09 -5.49 15.28
C TRP A 92 5.49 -6.29 16.43
N THR A 93 6.31 -7.10 17.08
CA THR A 93 5.92 -7.77 18.34
C THR A 93 7.03 -7.66 19.38
N PRO A 94 6.70 -7.48 20.66
CA PRO A 94 7.68 -7.40 21.73
C PRO A 94 8.42 -8.71 21.98
N HIS A 95 7.88 -9.83 21.51
CA HIS A 95 8.42 -11.16 21.72
C HIS A 95 8.92 -11.78 20.41
N LEU A 96 10.25 -11.85 20.23
CA LEU A 96 10.90 -12.40 19.03
C LEU A 96 10.46 -13.83 18.66
N ARG A 97 9.97 -14.61 19.62
CA ARG A 97 9.48 -15.98 19.43
C ARG A 97 7.95 -16.07 19.35
N SER A 98 7.25 -14.96 19.26
CA SER A 98 5.79 -14.95 19.18
C SER A 98 5.32 -15.52 17.83
N LYS A 99 4.47 -16.54 17.89
CA LYS A 99 3.76 -17.04 16.71
C LYS A 99 2.82 -15.99 16.13
N THR A 100 2.42 -15.02 16.94
CA THR A 100 1.54 -13.91 16.55
C THR A 100 2.24 -13.00 15.52
N ALA A 101 3.56 -12.78 15.65
CA ALA A 101 4.33 -11.99 14.69
C ALA A 101 4.20 -12.48 13.24
N ILE A 102 4.28 -13.81 13.06
CA ILE A 102 4.22 -14.44 11.73
C ILE A 102 2.79 -14.40 11.15
N ARG A 103 1.79 -14.35 12.02
CA ARG A 103 0.36 -14.41 11.65
C ARG A 103 -0.33 -13.05 11.62
N ALA A 104 0.32 -12.01 12.13
CA ALA A 104 -0.24 -10.67 12.13
C ALA A 104 -0.44 -10.17 10.68
N ALA A 105 -1.55 -9.50 10.44
CA ALA A 105 -1.81 -8.89 9.15
C ALA A 105 -0.77 -7.79 8.89
N LYS A 106 -0.31 -7.70 7.65
CA LYS A 106 0.58 -6.62 7.22
C LYS A 106 -0.23 -5.36 6.95
N LYS A 107 0.38 -4.19 7.14
CA LYS A 107 -0.21 -2.91 6.75
C LYS A 107 0.17 -2.62 5.30
N HIS A 108 -0.82 -2.31 4.47
CA HIS A 108 -0.64 -2.11 3.03
C HIS A 108 -0.40 -0.64 2.72
N ILE A 109 0.64 -0.32 1.96
CA ILE A 109 0.90 1.06 1.51
C ILE A 109 1.20 1.11 0.01
N PHE A 110 0.92 2.25 -0.59
CA PHE A 110 1.51 2.65 -1.87
C PHE A 110 2.84 3.36 -1.63
N VAL A 111 3.84 3.05 -2.43
CA VAL A 111 5.13 3.76 -2.41
C VAL A 111 4.95 5.21 -2.84
N ASP A 112 4.04 5.46 -3.77
CA ASP A 112 3.52 6.79 -4.08
C ASP A 112 2.00 6.82 -3.84
N PRO A 113 1.50 7.51 -2.78
CA PRO A 113 0.08 7.60 -2.48
C PRO A 113 -0.77 8.18 -3.63
N SER A 114 -0.16 8.97 -4.52
CA SER A 114 -0.88 9.54 -5.67
C SER A 114 -1.40 8.46 -6.64
N ILE A 115 -0.72 7.32 -6.72
CA ILE A 115 -1.18 6.15 -7.49
C ILE A 115 -2.45 5.56 -6.87
N GLY A 116 -2.49 5.46 -5.54
CA GLY A 116 -3.68 5.00 -4.81
C GLY A 116 -4.88 5.93 -5.05
N LEU A 117 -4.66 7.26 -5.01
CA LEU A 117 -5.70 8.25 -5.32
C LEU A 117 -6.17 8.16 -6.77
N ALA A 118 -5.25 7.97 -7.71
CA ALA A 118 -5.59 7.75 -9.12
C ALA A 118 -6.41 6.46 -9.31
N ALA A 119 -6.10 5.40 -8.55
CA ALA A 119 -6.86 4.15 -8.57
C ALA A 119 -8.28 4.32 -8.01
N LEU A 120 -8.47 5.15 -6.97
CA LEU A 120 -9.79 5.49 -6.42
C LEU A 120 -10.56 6.46 -7.30
N GLY A 121 -9.90 7.15 -8.23
CA GLY A 121 -10.51 8.16 -9.09
C GLY A 121 -10.89 9.45 -8.36
N VAL A 122 -10.27 9.73 -7.21
CA VAL A 122 -10.54 10.92 -6.40
C VAL A 122 -9.54 12.04 -6.70
N ASN A 123 -9.98 13.28 -6.48
CA ASN A 123 -9.14 14.47 -6.55
C ASN A 123 -8.95 15.07 -5.14
N PRO A 124 -8.03 16.02 -4.94
CA PRO A 124 -7.78 16.62 -3.62
C PRO A 124 -9.01 17.27 -2.97
N ASP A 125 -9.96 17.77 -3.75
CA ASP A 125 -11.17 18.40 -3.21
C ASP A 125 -12.06 17.40 -2.47
N TYR A 126 -11.91 16.11 -2.76
CA TYR A 126 -12.64 15.03 -2.10
C TYR A 126 -12.31 14.94 -0.62
N PHE A 127 -11.09 15.26 -0.22
CA PHE A 127 -10.62 15.17 1.18
C PHE A 127 -11.38 16.09 2.14
N ILE A 128 -11.94 17.18 1.66
CA ILE A 128 -12.77 18.09 2.48
C ILE A 128 -14.03 17.36 2.97
N ASN A 129 -14.51 16.39 2.20
CA ASN A 129 -15.72 15.63 2.49
C ASN A 129 -15.44 14.25 3.09
N ASP A 130 -14.19 13.79 3.08
CA ASP A 130 -13.78 12.47 3.56
C ASP A 130 -12.43 12.57 4.30
N LEU A 131 -12.51 12.97 5.58
CA LEU A 131 -11.34 13.12 6.43
C LEU A 131 -10.72 11.77 6.81
N ASP A 132 -11.49 10.68 6.78
CA ASP A 132 -10.97 9.34 7.03
C ASP A 132 -10.03 8.91 5.90
N LEU A 133 -10.45 9.10 4.64
CA LEU A 133 -9.58 8.86 3.49
C LEU A 133 -8.34 9.76 3.54
N PHE A 134 -8.50 11.05 3.90
CA PHE A 134 -7.36 11.95 4.08
C PHE A 134 -6.37 11.41 5.12
N GLY A 135 -6.87 10.91 6.26
CA GLY A 135 -6.07 10.30 7.31
C GLY A 135 -5.24 9.12 6.79
N HIS A 136 -5.86 8.19 6.06
CA HIS A 136 -5.17 7.05 5.46
C HIS A 136 -4.11 7.45 4.43
N VAL A 137 -4.38 8.43 3.59
CA VAL A 137 -3.41 8.94 2.61
C VAL A 137 -2.24 9.63 3.31
N PHE A 138 -2.51 10.42 4.34
CA PHE A 138 -1.48 11.07 5.14
C PHE A 138 -0.60 10.05 5.88
N GLU A 139 -1.21 9.05 6.51
CA GLU A 139 -0.51 7.94 7.16
C GLU A 139 0.38 7.18 6.16
N ASN A 140 -0.15 6.85 4.98
CA ASN A 140 0.62 6.21 3.93
C ASN A 140 1.86 7.04 3.53
N MET A 141 1.69 8.36 3.40
CA MET A 141 2.78 9.28 3.06
C MET A 141 3.87 9.28 4.15
N VAL A 142 3.47 9.35 5.41
CA VAL A 142 4.39 9.30 6.56
C VAL A 142 5.13 7.97 6.61
N LEU A 143 4.43 6.85 6.45
CA LEU A 143 5.04 5.51 6.44
C LEU A 143 6.05 5.34 5.32
N ARG A 144 5.74 5.83 4.11
CA ARG A 144 6.68 5.86 2.98
C ARG A 144 7.96 6.63 3.34
N ASP A 145 7.82 7.84 3.89
CA ASP A 145 8.97 8.66 4.24
C ASP A 145 9.82 8.02 5.35
N LEU A 146 9.17 7.41 6.34
CA LEU A 146 9.86 6.65 7.38
C LEU A 146 10.64 5.45 6.81
N LEU A 147 10.10 4.75 5.81
CA LEU A 147 10.81 3.67 5.13
C LEU A 147 12.09 4.15 4.45
N VAL A 148 12.03 5.29 3.75
CA VAL A 148 13.21 5.91 3.11
C VAL A 148 14.26 6.29 4.15
N PHE A 149 13.86 6.90 5.26
CA PHE A 149 14.78 7.22 6.35
C PHE A 149 15.35 5.97 7.03
N ALA A 150 14.53 4.91 7.17
CA ALA A 150 14.97 3.68 7.79
C ALA A 150 16.09 2.98 7.00
N GLU A 151 16.03 2.99 5.67
CA GLU A 151 17.11 2.47 4.82
C GLU A 151 18.44 3.18 5.11
N LYS A 152 18.42 4.51 5.17
CA LYS A 152 19.63 5.31 5.45
C LYS A 152 20.22 5.03 6.83
N HIS A 153 19.38 4.71 7.81
CA HIS A 153 19.78 4.50 9.20
C HIS A 153 19.91 3.02 9.60
N ASN A 154 19.86 2.10 8.64
CA ASN A 154 19.87 0.65 8.89
C ASN A 154 18.82 0.24 9.95
N ALA A 155 17.63 0.80 9.82
CA ALA A 155 16.48 0.56 10.69
C ALA A 155 15.36 -0.17 9.94
N ARG A 156 14.31 -0.56 10.66
CA ARG A 156 13.07 -1.13 10.09
C ARG A 156 11.89 -0.31 10.54
N VAL A 157 10.91 -0.17 9.65
CA VAL A 157 9.58 0.38 9.98
C VAL A 157 8.61 -0.79 10.02
N MET A 158 7.85 -0.86 11.09
CA MET A 158 6.80 -1.85 11.33
C MET A 158 5.59 -1.12 11.91
N HIS A 159 4.44 -1.77 11.98
CA HIS A 159 3.28 -1.28 12.72
C HIS A 159 3.04 -2.15 13.97
N TYR A 160 2.24 -1.68 14.90
CA TYR A 160 1.83 -2.44 16.08
C TYR A 160 0.32 -2.37 16.27
N THR A 161 -0.28 -3.50 16.53
CA THR A 161 -1.67 -3.62 16.97
C THR A 161 -1.76 -4.82 17.92
N ASP A 162 -2.41 -4.67 19.06
CA ASP A 162 -2.66 -5.76 19.98
C ASP A 162 -4.15 -6.15 20.08
N ASP A 163 -4.39 -7.24 20.83
CA ASP A 163 -5.74 -7.78 21.02
C ASP A 163 -6.63 -6.86 21.90
N MET A 164 -6.04 -5.85 22.56
CA MET A 164 -6.76 -4.86 23.37
C MET A 164 -7.10 -3.58 22.58
N GLY A 165 -6.75 -3.53 21.29
CA GLY A 165 -6.99 -2.39 20.42
C GLY A 165 -6.00 -1.24 20.60
N VAL A 166 -4.85 -1.50 21.24
CA VAL A 166 -3.75 -0.53 21.28
C VAL A 166 -2.99 -0.58 19.94
N GLU A 167 -2.86 0.56 19.30
CA GLU A 167 -2.21 0.68 18.01
C GLU A 167 -1.07 1.70 18.02
N ALA A 168 -0.02 1.41 17.25
CA ALA A 168 0.98 2.38 16.82
C ALA A 168 1.15 2.26 15.32
N ASP A 169 0.92 3.36 14.60
CA ASP A 169 0.97 3.39 13.14
C ASP A 169 2.34 3.08 12.60
N ALA A 170 3.40 3.49 13.33
CA ALA A 170 4.77 3.18 13.03
C ALA A 170 5.58 2.82 14.26
N VAL A 171 6.34 1.74 14.15
CA VAL A 171 7.39 1.33 15.09
C VAL A 171 8.72 1.42 14.34
N TYR A 172 9.58 2.35 14.76
CA TYR A 172 10.89 2.53 14.16
C TYR A 172 11.93 1.78 14.98
N GLN A 173 12.47 0.70 14.44
CA GLN A 173 13.43 -0.16 15.14
C GLN A 173 14.82 -0.04 14.51
N TRP A 174 15.79 0.49 15.26
CA TRP A 174 17.19 0.42 14.87
C TRP A 174 17.75 -0.99 15.09
N ARG A 175 18.65 -1.43 14.25
CA ARG A 175 19.36 -2.71 14.44
C ARG A 175 20.23 -2.73 15.70
N THR A 176 20.58 -1.56 16.23
CA THR A 176 21.24 -1.37 17.52
C THR A 176 20.21 -1.01 18.58
N ALA A 177 19.53 -2.00 19.14
CA ALA A 177 18.80 -2.07 20.43
C ALA A 177 17.97 -0.85 20.94
N VAL A 178 17.73 0.22 20.18
CA VAL A 178 16.87 1.34 20.61
C VAL A 178 15.61 1.39 19.76
N MET A 179 14.46 1.35 20.43
CA MET A 179 13.14 1.40 19.83
C MET A 179 12.46 2.74 20.13
N ARG A 180 11.82 3.35 19.13
CA ARG A 180 10.92 4.49 19.34
C ARG A 180 9.55 4.19 18.72
N LEU A 181 8.51 4.45 19.49
CA LEU A 181 7.12 4.40 19.06
C LEU A 181 6.71 5.79 18.58
N LEU A 182 6.10 5.85 17.40
CA LEU A 182 5.47 7.06 16.87
C LEU A 182 3.95 6.80 16.85
N LYS A 183 3.20 7.70 17.48
CA LYS A 183 1.75 7.64 17.59
C LYS A 183 1.17 8.89 16.96
#